data_8b0960cb211de5b853c4f7297ca7de5e
#
_entry.id   8b0960cb211de5b853c4f7297ca7de5e
#
_cell.length_a   1.000
_cell.length_b   1.000
_cell.length_c   1.000
_cell.angle_alpha   90.00
_cell.angle_beta   90.00
_cell.angle_gamma   90.00
#
_symmetry.space_group_name_H-M   'P 1'
#
loop_
_entity.id
_entity.type
_entity.pdbx_description
1 polymer ?
#
loop_
_entity_poly.entity_id
_entity_poly.type
_entity_poly.pdbx_seq_one_letter_code
_entity_poly.pdbx_strand_id
1 'polypeptide(L)'
;MRLGVDTGGTFTDVVADDGRITKVPSTPSDPGDAVRSGAAQLLPAGQARPTTLAHGTTVATNALLERRGARVALVTTEGFADVMEIARQDRPSLYDPWADRPE
;
A
#
# COMPACT_ATOMS: atom_id res chain seq x y z
N MET A 1 -26.31 0.51 1.75
CA MET A 1 -25.31 1.59 1.81
C MET A 1 -24.01 1.13 1.17
N ARG A 2 -23.44 1.94 0.30
CA ARG A 2 -22.14 1.71 -0.32
C ARG A 2 -21.10 2.56 0.41
N LEU A 3 -19.92 2.01 0.63
CA LEU A 3 -18.81 2.70 1.28
C LEU A 3 -17.58 2.73 0.38
N GLY A 4 -16.89 3.88 0.36
CA GLY A 4 -15.54 4.04 -0.14
C GLY A 4 -14.57 4.17 1.03
N VAL A 5 -13.43 3.51 0.96
CA VAL A 5 -12.39 3.54 2.00
C VAL A 5 -11.06 3.86 1.37
N ASP A 6 -10.33 4.79 1.94
CA ASP A 6 -8.93 5.07 1.62
C ASP A 6 -8.06 4.89 2.85
N THR A 7 -7.19 3.88 2.82
CA THR A 7 -6.28 3.59 3.93
C THR A 7 -4.91 4.20 3.64
N GLY A 8 -4.61 5.29 4.35
CA GLY A 8 -3.28 5.89 4.39
C GLY A 8 -2.41 5.35 5.52
N GLY A 9 -1.17 5.83 5.61
CA GLY A 9 -0.24 5.44 6.68
C GLY A 9 -0.65 5.92 8.07
N THR A 10 -1.34 7.06 8.18
CA THR A 10 -1.71 7.69 9.46
C THR A 10 -3.20 7.61 9.74
N PHE A 11 -4.04 7.85 8.73
CA PHE A 11 -5.50 7.85 8.83
C PHE A 11 -6.12 7.00 7.74
N THR A 12 -7.31 6.49 8.08
CA THR A 12 -8.21 5.80 7.15
C THR A 12 -9.47 6.64 7.03
N ASP A 13 -9.78 7.07 5.82
CA ASP A 13 -10.97 7.82 5.49
C ASP A 13 -12.06 6.89 4.97
N VAL A 14 -13.28 7.03 5.48
CA VAL A 14 -14.43 6.25 5.02
C VAL A 14 -15.55 7.21 4.60
N VAL A 15 -16.07 7.01 3.40
CA VAL A 15 -17.11 7.84 2.79
C VAL A 15 -18.32 6.95 2.45
N ALA A 16 -19.50 7.39 2.83
CA ALA A 16 -20.75 6.73 2.48
C ALA A 16 -21.39 7.38 1.24
N ASP A 17 -22.22 6.62 0.54
CA ASP A 17 -22.96 7.09 -0.65
C ASP A 17 -24.03 8.16 -0.36
N ASP A 18 -24.34 8.40 0.91
CA ASP A 18 -25.18 9.51 1.38
C ASP A 18 -24.39 10.80 1.71
N GLY A 19 -23.08 10.81 1.46
CA GLY A 19 -22.19 11.94 1.66
C GLY A 19 -21.59 12.07 3.06
N ARG A 20 -21.90 11.16 4.00
CA ARG A 20 -21.24 11.15 5.31
C ARG A 20 -19.82 10.64 5.18
N ILE A 21 -18.93 11.26 5.96
CA ILE A 21 -17.50 10.94 5.98
C ILE A 21 -17.07 10.73 7.43
N THR A 22 -16.23 9.75 7.67
CA THR A 22 -15.51 9.60 8.93
C THR A 22 -14.02 9.36 8.67
N LYS A 23 -13.20 9.80 9.60
CA LYS A 23 -11.76 9.64 9.61
C LYS A 23 -11.36 8.94 10.89
N VAL A 24 -10.67 7.82 10.79
CA VAL A 24 -10.15 7.06 11.92
C VAL A 24 -8.65 6.91 11.83
N PRO A 25 -7.92 6.79 12.94
CA PRO A 25 -6.50 6.45 12.89
C PRO A 25 -6.29 5.10 12.18
N SER A 26 -5.30 5.03 11.31
CA SER A 26 -4.90 3.75 10.72
C SER A 26 -4.28 2.84 11.77
N THR A 27 -4.48 1.53 11.59
CA THR A 27 -3.91 0.48 12.43
C THR A 27 -2.86 -0.29 11.63
N PRO A 28 -1.57 0.09 11.70
CA PRO A 28 -0.52 -0.51 10.85
C PRO A 28 -0.36 -2.01 11.02
N SER A 29 -0.67 -2.55 12.21
CA SER A 29 -0.60 -4.00 12.50
C SER A 29 -1.74 -4.79 11.88
N ASP A 30 -2.93 -4.18 11.72
CA ASP A 30 -4.09 -4.73 11.02
C ASP A 30 -4.89 -3.58 10.39
N PRO A 31 -4.60 -3.21 9.14
CA PRO A 31 -5.33 -2.14 8.46
C PRO A 31 -6.85 -2.39 8.36
N GLY A 32 -7.27 -3.65 8.45
CA GLY A 32 -8.69 -4.01 8.45
C GLY A 32 -9.46 -3.50 9.67
N ASP A 33 -8.79 -3.32 10.82
CA ASP A 33 -9.43 -2.80 12.04
C ASP A 33 -9.90 -1.35 11.85
N ALA A 34 -9.07 -0.50 11.25
CA ALA A 34 -9.46 0.87 10.94
C ALA A 34 -10.64 0.91 9.97
N VAL A 35 -10.63 0.06 8.94
CA VAL A 35 -11.74 -0.06 7.99
C VAL A 35 -13.03 -0.49 8.68
N ARG A 36 -12.98 -1.50 9.54
CA ARG A 36 -14.13 -1.98 10.30
C ARG A 36 -14.70 -0.90 11.24
N SER A 37 -13.81 -0.23 11.96
CA SER A 37 -14.17 0.85 12.90
C SER A 37 -14.82 2.03 12.18
N GLY A 38 -14.23 2.48 11.07
CA GLY A 38 -14.77 3.57 10.26
C GLY A 38 -16.11 3.20 9.62
N ALA A 39 -16.22 2.00 9.06
CA ALA A 39 -17.46 1.51 8.48
C ALA A 39 -18.60 1.44 9.53
N ALA A 40 -18.31 0.94 10.73
CA ALA A 40 -19.29 0.83 11.79
C ALA A 40 -19.90 2.18 12.21
N GLN A 41 -19.14 3.27 12.11
CA GLN A 41 -19.62 4.62 12.44
C GLN A 41 -20.63 5.17 11.41
N LEU A 42 -20.56 4.68 10.16
CA LEU A 42 -21.41 5.17 9.07
C LEU A 42 -22.57 4.26 8.77
N LEU A 43 -22.49 2.97 9.10
CA LEU A 43 -23.56 2.02 8.84
C LEU A 43 -24.80 2.35 9.69
N PRO A 44 -26.02 2.20 9.14
CA PRO A 44 -27.26 2.35 9.89
C PRO A 44 -27.36 1.32 11.01
N ALA A 45 -28.10 1.67 12.06
CA ALA A 45 -28.39 0.75 13.15
C ALA A 45 -29.01 -0.55 12.62
N GLY A 46 -28.49 -1.69 13.06
CA GLY A 46 -28.94 -3.01 12.62
C GLY A 46 -28.31 -3.52 11.32
N GLN A 47 -27.53 -2.71 10.61
CA GLN A 47 -26.81 -3.14 9.42
C GLN A 47 -25.35 -3.45 9.77
N ALA A 48 -24.97 -4.73 9.73
CA ALA A 48 -23.61 -5.16 10.09
C ALA A 48 -22.58 -5.01 8.96
N ARG A 49 -23.04 -4.84 7.69
CA ARG A 49 -22.15 -4.80 6.52
C ARG A 49 -22.66 -3.82 5.45
N PRO A 50 -21.76 -3.15 4.71
CA PRO A 50 -22.18 -2.38 3.54
C PRO A 50 -22.64 -3.32 2.41
N THR A 51 -23.45 -2.80 1.50
CA THR A 51 -23.85 -3.52 0.28
C THR A 51 -22.67 -3.67 -0.68
N THR A 52 -21.82 -2.64 -0.72
CA THR A 52 -20.60 -2.60 -1.53
C THR A 52 -19.53 -1.84 -0.77
N LEU A 53 -18.29 -2.33 -0.82
CA LEU A 53 -17.11 -1.67 -0.30
C LEU A 53 -16.09 -1.50 -1.41
N ALA A 54 -15.71 -0.25 -1.71
CA ALA A 54 -14.55 0.06 -2.54
C ALA A 54 -13.38 0.45 -1.62
N HIS A 55 -12.23 -0.18 -1.77
CA HIS A 55 -11.08 0.05 -0.89
C HIS A 55 -9.84 0.40 -1.69
N GLY A 56 -9.30 1.59 -1.46
CA GLY A 56 -7.98 2.04 -1.87
C GLY A 56 -6.99 2.00 -0.71
N THR A 57 -5.73 1.73 -1.00
CA THR A 57 -4.69 1.75 0.03
C THR A 57 -3.33 2.14 -0.54
N THR A 58 -2.57 2.94 0.21
CA THR A 58 -1.19 3.30 -0.10
C THR A 58 -0.16 2.55 0.77
N VAL A 59 -0.58 1.52 1.51
CA VAL A 59 0.27 0.79 2.45
C VAL A 59 1.51 0.21 1.76
N ALA A 60 1.33 -0.41 0.59
CA ALA A 60 2.45 -0.97 -0.18
C ALA A 60 3.42 0.11 -0.70
N THR A 61 2.88 1.22 -1.20
CA THR A 61 3.67 2.37 -1.65
C THR A 61 4.47 2.97 -0.49
N ASN A 62 3.82 3.14 0.66
CA ASN A 62 4.48 3.66 1.86
C ASN A 62 5.58 2.71 2.35
N ALA A 63 5.33 1.40 2.37
CA ALA A 63 6.34 0.41 2.73
C ALA A 63 7.58 0.47 1.81
N LEU A 64 7.36 0.68 0.51
CA LEU A 64 8.43 0.85 -0.46
C LEU A 64 9.23 2.13 -0.21
N LEU A 65 8.55 3.27 -0.02
CA LEU A 65 9.19 4.56 0.24
C LEU A 65 9.95 4.59 1.57
N GLU A 66 9.44 3.90 2.59
CA GLU A 66 10.07 3.77 3.90
C GLU A 66 11.15 2.66 3.93
N ARG A 67 11.36 1.97 2.83
CA ARG A 67 12.26 0.79 2.72
C ARG A 67 11.93 -0.29 3.77
N ARG A 68 10.66 -0.43 4.12
CA ARG A 68 10.15 -1.45 5.04
C ARG A 68 9.63 -2.65 4.26
N GLY A 69 10.42 -3.69 4.22
CA GLY A 69 10.06 -4.93 3.55
C GLY A 69 10.41 -6.17 4.39
N ALA A 70 9.99 -7.31 3.90
CA ALA A 70 10.43 -8.58 4.45
C ALA A 70 11.93 -8.79 4.16
N ARG A 71 12.60 -9.56 5.01
CA ARG A 71 13.94 -10.06 4.70
C ARG A 71 13.81 -11.09 3.58
N VAL A 72 14.48 -10.84 2.48
CA VAL A 72 14.42 -11.68 1.28
C VAL A 72 15.79 -12.31 1.03
N ALA A 73 15.81 -13.58 0.67
CA ALA A 73 16.98 -14.28 0.17
C ALA A 73 16.76 -14.63 -1.31
N LEU A 74 17.70 -14.29 -2.15
CA LEU A 74 17.71 -14.71 -3.55
C LEU A 74 18.46 -16.05 -3.66
N VAL A 75 17.80 -17.06 -4.18
CA VAL A 75 18.41 -18.34 -4.55
C VAL A 75 18.48 -18.41 -6.07
N THR A 76 19.67 -18.55 -6.61
CA THR A 76 19.89 -18.56 -8.04
C THR A 76 20.99 -19.55 -8.41
N THR A 77 21.17 -19.80 -9.70
CA THR A 77 22.24 -20.66 -10.22
C THR A 77 23.61 -20.06 -9.89
N GLU A 78 24.58 -20.90 -9.58
CA GLU A 78 25.97 -20.48 -9.36
C GLU A 78 26.48 -19.66 -10.54
N GLY A 79 27.14 -18.53 -10.27
CA GLY A 79 27.60 -17.57 -11.27
C GLY A 79 26.57 -16.53 -11.72
N PHE A 80 25.31 -16.58 -11.22
CA PHE A 80 24.24 -15.63 -11.58
C PHE A 80 23.84 -14.70 -10.41
N ALA A 81 24.71 -14.54 -9.42
CA ALA A 81 24.43 -13.67 -8.25
C ALA A 81 24.14 -12.22 -8.67
N ASP A 82 24.83 -11.73 -9.71
CA ASP A 82 24.74 -10.34 -10.16
C ASP A 82 23.51 -10.03 -11.05
N VAL A 83 22.63 -11.02 -11.26
CA VAL A 83 21.46 -10.84 -12.13
C VAL A 83 20.55 -9.68 -11.71
N MET A 84 20.46 -9.43 -10.39
CA MET A 84 19.69 -8.31 -9.83
C MET A 84 20.34 -6.97 -10.15
N GLU A 85 21.66 -6.89 -10.07
CA GLU A 85 22.46 -5.70 -10.38
C GLU A 85 22.42 -5.41 -11.89
N ILE A 86 22.63 -6.42 -12.69
CA ILE A 86 22.63 -6.32 -14.15
C ILE A 86 21.23 -5.91 -14.66
N ALA A 87 20.15 -6.47 -14.09
CA ALA A 87 18.77 -6.21 -14.45
C ALA A 87 18.54 -6.26 -15.96
N ARG A 88 18.07 -5.17 -16.60
CA ARG A 88 17.88 -5.07 -18.04
C ARG A 88 19.10 -4.54 -18.79
N GLN A 89 20.21 -4.31 -18.10
CA GLN A 89 21.42 -3.69 -18.66
C GLN A 89 21.19 -2.27 -19.21
N ASP A 90 20.16 -1.57 -18.74
CA ASP A 90 19.91 -0.18 -19.11
C ASP A 90 20.97 0.71 -18.48
N ARG A 91 21.63 1.52 -19.29
CA ARG A 91 22.61 2.49 -18.80
C ARG A 91 21.93 3.83 -18.54
N PRO A 92 22.18 4.46 -17.37
CA PRO A 92 21.65 5.81 -17.08
C PRO A 92 22.15 6.85 -18.09
N SER A 93 23.37 6.64 -18.63
CA SER A 93 23.95 7.46 -19.69
C SER A 93 24.71 6.59 -20.67
N LEU A 94 24.59 6.88 -21.97
CA LEU A 94 25.33 6.18 -23.02
C LEU A 94 26.80 6.62 -23.09
N TYR A 95 27.10 7.85 -22.66
CA TYR A 95 28.39 8.52 -22.85
C TYR A 95 29.18 8.70 -21.56
N ASP A 96 28.54 8.52 -20.41
CA ASP A 96 29.18 8.61 -19.11
C ASP A 96 29.34 7.21 -18.50
N PRO A 97 30.55 6.62 -18.52
CA PRO A 97 30.77 5.29 -17.95
C PRO A 97 30.69 5.26 -16.43
N TRP A 98 30.69 6.41 -15.76
CA TRP A 98 30.64 6.56 -14.32
C TRP A 98 29.22 6.88 -13.80
N ALA A 99 28.26 7.09 -14.70
CA ALA A 99 26.89 7.29 -14.31
C ALA A 99 26.33 5.98 -13.74
N ASP A 100 25.96 6.01 -12.46
CA ASP A 100 25.34 4.89 -11.77
C ASP A 100 23.83 5.04 -11.73
N ARG A 101 23.11 3.93 -11.46
CA ARG A 101 21.66 3.96 -11.31
C ARG A 101 21.31 4.63 -9.97
N PRO A 102 20.21 5.38 -9.93
CA PRO A 102 19.70 5.83 -8.63
C PRO A 102 19.32 4.63 -7.75
N GLU A 103 19.73 4.69 -6.49
CA GLU A 103 19.39 3.71 -5.46
C GLU A 103 17.88 3.64 -5.18
#